data_1795ce8a7947dc20fd81e820c7bc9cba
#
_entry.id   1795ce8a7947dc20fd81e820c7bc9cba
#
_cell.length_a   1.000
_cell.length_b   1.000
_cell.length_c   1.000
_cell.angle_alpha   90.00
_cell.angle_beta   90.00
_cell.angle_gamma   90.00
#
_symmetry.space_group_name_H-M   'P 1'
#
loop_
_entity.id
_entity.type
_entity.pdbx_description
1 polymer ?
#
loop_
_entity_poly.entity_id
_entity_poly.type
_entity_poly.pdbx_seq_one_letter_code
_entity_poly.pdbx_strand_id
1 'polypeptide(L)'
;MLVLISDLHLGDGTTGSSIPTSAFQLFAKRLRLDAHFASAQGERYRPIEELDVILLGDILEVLHSNRWLYAVGDETRARMTRPGESDYIRPWSDPTDPKYAAKLLEVTRAILEANKDSFEIMRKLASGEAIEFDAPDEHGNRDRNSDKKIPLKVRFHYMVGNHDWYYYLKGGSFDVIRREIIQALGLSNLPEPFPFDLRKMDKNFPWEEDSAPAIRKLFEEYRVFARHGDLHDKFNFNRERGRGYPTLGDLLGVEVINKYPEVLKTMPGIDPLFAQNPSESADVRPGFAAPLYVKAQLH
;
A
#
# COMPACT_ATOMS: atom_id res chain seq x y z
N MET A 1 12.91 12.78 -13.36
CA MET A 1 11.44 13.02 -13.39
C MET A 1 10.86 12.46 -12.10
N LEU A 2 9.89 13.16 -11.48
CA LEU A 2 9.23 12.72 -10.25
C LEU A 2 7.74 12.45 -10.54
N VAL A 3 7.22 11.32 -10.04
CA VAL A 3 5.81 10.93 -10.10
C VAL A 3 5.29 10.65 -8.70
N LEU A 4 4.09 11.09 -8.38
CA LEU A 4 3.44 10.86 -7.09
C LEU A 4 2.17 10.04 -7.30
N ILE A 5 1.99 8.99 -6.49
CA ILE A 5 0.83 8.09 -6.52
C ILE A 5 0.39 7.83 -5.08
N SER A 6 -0.91 7.76 -4.82
CA SER A 6 -1.47 7.35 -3.53
C SER A 6 -2.70 6.46 -3.72
N ASP A 7 -3.19 5.88 -2.62
CA ASP A 7 -4.51 5.24 -2.53
C ASP A 7 -4.74 4.12 -3.55
N LEU A 8 -3.77 3.20 -3.70
CA LEU A 8 -3.92 2.03 -4.57
C LEU A 8 -4.78 0.92 -3.93
N HIS A 9 -4.81 0.86 -2.60
CA HIS A 9 -5.58 -0.11 -1.83
C HIS A 9 -5.49 -1.55 -2.35
N LEU A 10 -4.27 -2.03 -2.57
CA LEU A 10 -4.00 -3.39 -3.04
C LEU A 10 -4.24 -4.40 -1.92
N GLY A 11 -5.41 -5.01 -1.91
CA GLY A 11 -5.85 -5.94 -0.88
C GLY A 11 -5.53 -7.41 -1.17
N ASP A 12 -5.90 -8.27 -0.22
CA ASP A 12 -5.78 -9.74 -0.32
C ASP A 12 -7.02 -10.41 -0.95
N GLY A 13 -7.96 -9.61 -1.45
CA GLY A 13 -9.19 -10.08 -2.08
C GLY A 13 -10.29 -10.54 -1.11
N THR A 14 -10.09 -10.43 0.21
CA THR A 14 -11.08 -10.92 1.19
C THR A 14 -12.22 -9.94 1.46
N THR A 15 -12.02 -8.65 1.21
CA THR A 15 -13.00 -7.59 1.50
C THR A 15 -13.25 -6.62 0.33
N GLY A 16 -12.72 -6.93 -0.84
CA GLY A 16 -12.89 -6.14 -2.05
C GLY A 16 -11.95 -6.56 -3.17
N SER A 17 -12.17 -6.04 -4.36
CA SER A 17 -11.30 -6.29 -5.52
C SER A 17 -10.15 -5.29 -5.55
N SER A 18 -8.95 -5.78 -5.83
CA SER A 18 -7.78 -4.94 -6.09
C SER A 18 -7.83 -4.34 -7.49
N ILE A 19 -7.06 -3.28 -7.70
CA ILE A 19 -6.79 -2.71 -9.02
C ILE A 19 -6.22 -3.81 -9.94
N PRO A 20 -6.79 -4.02 -11.13
CA PRO A 20 -6.37 -5.10 -12.02
C PRO A 20 -4.95 -4.87 -12.58
N THR A 21 -4.24 -5.95 -12.86
CA THR A 21 -2.88 -5.91 -13.45
C THR A 21 -2.79 -5.07 -14.73
N SER A 22 -3.88 -5.00 -15.51
CA SER A 22 -3.95 -4.14 -16.71
C SER A 22 -3.75 -2.65 -16.41
N ALA A 23 -4.12 -2.18 -15.22
CA ALA A 23 -3.86 -0.79 -14.82
C ALA A 23 -2.36 -0.54 -14.62
N PHE A 24 -1.62 -1.51 -14.09
CA PHE A 24 -0.16 -1.42 -13.96
C PHE A 24 0.55 -1.47 -15.31
N GLN A 25 0.02 -2.24 -16.27
CA GLN A 25 0.50 -2.21 -17.66
C GLN A 25 0.28 -0.84 -18.31
N LEU A 26 -0.89 -0.24 -18.08
CA LEU A 26 -1.19 1.11 -18.54
C LEU A 26 -0.29 2.16 -17.89
N PHE A 27 -0.05 2.03 -16.59
CA PHE A 27 0.88 2.89 -15.84
C PHE A 27 2.30 2.81 -16.42
N ALA A 28 2.85 1.61 -16.66
CA ALA A 28 4.15 1.44 -17.28
C ALA A 28 4.22 2.07 -18.67
N LYS A 29 3.17 1.91 -19.48
CA LYS A 29 3.04 2.57 -20.80
C LYS A 29 3.02 4.09 -20.67
N ARG A 30 2.33 4.63 -19.68
CA ARG A 30 2.26 6.07 -19.43
C ARG A 30 3.61 6.62 -19.00
N LEU A 31 4.29 5.96 -18.05
CA LEU A 31 5.65 6.34 -17.65
C LEU A 31 6.62 6.39 -18.84
N ARG A 32 6.55 5.39 -19.73
CA ARG A 32 7.36 5.38 -20.95
C ARG A 32 7.11 6.59 -21.82
N LEU A 33 5.85 6.96 -22.03
CA LEU A 33 5.49 8.13 -22.84
C LEU A 33 5.99 9.43 -22.21
N ASP A 34 5.74 9.63 -20.91
CA ASP A 34 6.12 10.84 -20.22
C ASP A 34 7.65 11.00 -20.14
N ALA A 35 8.38 9.91 -19.87
CA ALA A 35 9.83 9.91 -19.88
C ALA A 35 10.39 10.16 -21.31
N HIS A 36 9.72 9.66 -22.35
CA HIS A 36 10.09 9.95 -23.73
C HIS A 36 9.91 11.44 -24.07
N PHE A 37 8.78 12.03 -23.68
CA PHE A 37 8.57 13.47 -23.85
C PHE A 37 9.61 14.29 -23.09
N ALA A 38 9.89 13.94 -21.84
CA ALA A 38 10.90 14.63 -21.05
C ALA A 38 12.32 14.49 -21.66
N SER A 39 12.64 13.34 -22.26
CA SER A 39 13.91 13.10 -22.94
C SER A 39 14.08 13.93 -24.22
N ALA A 40 12.98 14.33 -24.84
CA ALA A 40 12.95 15.11 -26.10
C ALA A 40 12.81 16.62 -25.88
N GLN A 41 12.71 17.08 -24.61
CA GLN A 41 12.63 18.50 -24.31
C GLN A 41 13.98 19.18 -24.46
N GLY A 42 14.03 20.27 -25.22
CA GLY A 42 15.23 21.05 -25.46
C GLY A 42 15.82 20.85 -26.83
N GLU A 43 17.00 21.45 -27.06
CA GLU A 43 17.68 21.44 -28.38
C GLU A 43 18.33 20.11 -28.75
N ARG A 44 18.54 19.25 -27.71
CA ARG A 44 19.19 17.95 -27.86
C ARG A 44 18.39 16.87 -27.16
N TYR A 45 18.28 15.71 -27.77
CA TYR A 45 17.70 14.52 -27.18
C TYR A 45 18.60 13.98 -26.07
N ARG A 46 18.03 13.89 -24.86
CA ARG A 46 18.73 13.37 -23.68
C ARG A 46 17.84 12.32 -23.00
N PRO A 47 18.10 11.02 -23.23
CA PRO A 47 17.36 9.96 -22.59
C PRO A 47 17.38 10.10 -21.07
N ILE A 48 16.21 10.01 -20.43
CA ILE A 48 16.12 9.92 -18.99
C ILE A 48 16.49 8.48 -18.59
N GLU A 49 17.52 8.33 -17.76
CA GLU A 49 17.99 7.03 -17.29
C GLU A 49 17.38 6.64 -15.93
N GLU A 50 16.90 7.62 -15.17
CA GLU A 50 16.31 7.41 -13.84
C GLU A 50 15.03 8.24 -13.66
N LEU A 51 14.04 7.63 -13.00
CA LEU A 51 12.76 8.23 -12.65
C LEU A 51 12.38 7.82 -11.23
N ASP A 52 11.89 8.77 -10.44
CA ASP A 52 11.43 8.50 -9.08
C ASP A 52 9.90 8.49 -9.02
N VAL A 53 9.35 7.46 -8.38
CA VAL A 53 7.92 7.33 -8.05
C VAL A 53 7.80 7.29 -6.54
N ILE A 54 7.07 8.24 -5.97
CA ILE A 54 6.73 8.23 -4.54
C ILE A 54 5.34 7.63 -4.39
N LEU A 55 5.24 6.54 -3.63
CA LEU A 55 4.01 5.90 -3.20
C LEU A 55 3.59 6.54 -1.88
N LEU A 56 2.59 7.41 -1.91
CA LEU A 56 2.22 8.33 -0.82
C LEU A 56 1.19 7.75 0.15
N GLY A 57 1.31 6.48 0.51
CA GLY A 57 0.43 5.81 1.48
C GLY A 57 -0.80 5.16 0.87
N ASP A 58 -1.40 4.27 1.65
CA ASP A 58 -2.55 3.44 1.29
C ASP A 58 -2.31 2.63 0.00
N ILE A 59 -1.10 2.10 -0.11
CA ILE A 59 -0.69 1.29 -1.25
C ILE A 59 -1.11 -0.17 -1.04
N LEU A 60 -0.77 -0.74 0.13
CA LEU A 60 -1.19 -2.08 0.53
C LEU A 60 -2.37 -1.96 1.50
N GLU A 61 -3.47 -2.62 1.16
CA GLU A 61 -4.70 -2.61 1.97
C GLU A 61 -4.61 -3.60 3.12
N VAL A 62 -3.87 -3.23 4.16
CA VAL A 62 -3.67 -4.08 5.34
C VAL A 62 -4.89 -4.07 6.24
N LEU A 63 -5.54 -2.92 6.37
CA LEU A 63 -6.67 -2.72 7.29
C LEU A 63 -7.88 -3.56 6.87
N HIS A 64 -8.23 -3.55 5.59
CA HIS A 64 -9.39 -4.25 5.07
C HIS A 64 -9.06 -5.68 4.64
N SER A 65 -8.49 -6.48 5.57
CA SER A 65 -8.34 -7.92 5.42
C SER A 65 -9.19 -8.63 6.47
N ASN A 66 -10.02 -9.60 6.07
CA ASN A 66 -10.79 -10.38 7.02
C ASN A 66 -9.90 -11.32 7.87
N ARG A 67 -8.62 -11.49 7.50
CA ARG A 67 -7.64 -12.28 8.28
C ARG A 67 -7.46 -11.76 9.70
N TRP A 68 -7.68 -10.48 9.93
CA TRP A 68 -7.70 -9.91 11.28
C TRP A 68 -8.76 -10.53 12.21
N LEU A 69 -9.81 -11.13 11.65
CA LEU A 69 -10.90 -11.72 12.43
C LEU A 69 -10.60 -13.13 12.97
N TYR A 70 -9.55 -13.77 12.47
CA TYR A 70 -9.24 -15.18 12.75
C TYR A 70 -7.91 -15.33 13.50
N ALA A 71 -7.65 -16.50 14.07
CA ALA A 71 -6.37 -16.80 14.69
C ALA A 71 -5.22 -16.75 13.67
N VAL A 72 -4.00 -16.54 14.15
CA VAL A 72 -2.80 -16.59 13.29
C VAL A 72 -2.64 -18.00 12.74
N GLY A 73 -2.48 -18.11 11.41
CA GLY A 73 -2.29 -19.41 10.73
C GLY A 73 -3.57 -20.25 10.59
N ASP A 74 -4.75 -19.72 10.94
CA ASP A 74 -6.02 -20.39 10.66
C ASP A 74 -6.41 -20.21 9.18
N GLU A 75 -5.90 -21.10 8.34
CA GLU A 75 -6.23 -21.11 6.91
C GLU A 75 -7.70 -21.48 6.65
N THR A 76 -8.32 -22.22 7.57
CA THR A 76 -9.71 -22.66 7.43
C THR A 76 -10.71 -21.55 7.70
N ARG A 77 -10.30 -20.55 8.50
CA ARG A 77 -11.16 -19.45 8.96
C ARG A 77 -12.49 -19.93 9.52
N ALA A 78 -12.43 -21.04 10.27
CA ALA A 78 -13.61 -21.72 10.73
C ALA A 78 -14.38 -20.92 11.80
N ARG A 79 -13.68 -20.14 12.62
CA ARG A 79 -14.27 -19.36 13.70
C ARG A 79 -13.53 -18.05 13.96
N MET A 80 -14.25 -16.95 13.95
CA MET A 80 -13.70 -15.65 14.35
C MET A 80 -13.29 -15.65 15.82
N THR A 81 -12.13 -15.08 16.12
CA THR A 81 -11.63 -14.89 17.48
C THR A 81 -12.43 -13.82 18.22
N ARG A 82 -12.53 -13.94 19.55
CA ARG A 82 -13.31 -13.05 20.43
C ARG A 82 -12.41 -12.32 21.40
N PRO A 83 -12.80 -11.12 21.86
CA PRO A 83 -12.10 -10.42 22.92
C PRO A 83 -11.86 -11.30 24.14
N GLY A 84 -10.63 -11.28 24.68
CA GLY A 84 -10.23 -12.11 25.82
C GLY A 84 -9.63 -13.48 25.44
N GLU A 85 -9.72 -13.93 24.20
CA GLU A 85 -9.02 -15.12 23.73
C GLU A 85 -7.55 -14.81 23.46
N SER A 86 -6.66 -15.76 23.72
CA SER A 86 -5.20 -15.61 23.51
C SER A 86 -4.80 -15.38 22.05
N ASP A 87 -5.68 -15.73 21.12
CA ASP A 87 -5.49 -15.60 19.67
C ASP A 87 -6.26 -14.42 19.07
N TYR A 88 -6.88 -13.60 19.91
CA TYR A 88 -7.52 -12.37 19.51
C TYR A 88 -6.47 -11.31 19.22
N ILE A 89 -6.06 -11.20 17.96
CA ILE A 89 -5.11 -10.19 17.48
C ILE A 89 -5.82 -9.23 16.53
N ARG A 90 -5.72 -7.94 16.84
CA ARG A 90 -6.32 -6.84 16.09
C ARG A 90 -5.30 -5.71 15.91
N PRO A 91 -5.54 -4.73 15.02
CA PRO A 91 -4.69 -3.54 14.89
C PRO A 91 -4.38 -2.81 16.20
N TRP A 92 -5.26 -2.90 17.18
CA TRP A 92 -5.10 -2.30 18.52
C TRP A 92 -4.53 -3.25 19.58
N SER A 93 -4.14 -4.45 19.22
CA SER A 93 -3.41 -5.35 20.12
C SER A 93 -1.99 -4.84 20.36
N ASP A 94 -1.34 -5.36 21.40
CA ASP A 94 0.02 -4.98 21.74
C ASP A 94 1.00 -5.39 20.62
N PRO A 95 1.67 -4.44 19.93
CA PRO A 95 2.62 -4.76 18.89
C PRO A 95 3.90 -5.46 19.38
N THR A 96 4.12 -5.53 20.70
CA THR A 96 5.23 -6.31 21.28
C THR A 96 4.89 -7.79 21.40
N ASP A 97 3.62 -8.19 21.29
CA ASP A 97 3.23 -9.59 21.21
C ASP A 97 3.74 -10.20 19.88
N PRO A 98 4.53 -11.29 19.92
CA PRO A 98 4.99 -11.97 18.71
C PRO A 98 3.88 -12.37 17.73
N LYS A 99 2.67 -12.64 18.23
CA LYS A 99 1.50 -12.96 17.41
C LYS A 99 1.05 -11.77 16.56
N TYR A 100 1.29 -10.53 17.03
CA TYR A 100 0.95 -9.34 16.25
C TYR A 100 1.77 -9.26 14.95
N ALA A 101 3.08 -9.38 15.06
CA ALA A 101 3.95 -9.38 13.88
C ALA A 101 3.66 -10.60 12.97
N ALA A 102 3.36 -11.77 13.54
CA ALA A 102 2.97 -12.94 12.77
C ALA A 102 1.66 -12.72 12.00
N LYS A 103 0.65 -12.09 12.63
CA LYS A 103 -0.62 -11.74 11.97
C LYS A 103 -0.41 -10.71 10.85
N LEU A 104 0.38 -9.68 11.10
CA LEU A 104 0.71 -8.68 10.08
C LEU A 104 1.45 -9.32 8.89
N LEU A 105 2.39 -10.22 9.16
CA LEU A 105 3.10 -10.96 8.12
C LEU A 105 2.16 -11.83 7.29
N GLU A 106 1.20 -12.52 7.93
CA GLU A 106 0.17 -13.32 7.26
C GLU A 106 -0.66 -12.47 6.31
N VAL A 107 -1.17 -11.32 6.78
CA VAL A 107 -1.94 -10.37 5.97
C VAL A 107 -1.09 -9.84 4.82
N THR A 108 0.14 -9.38 5.10
CA THR A 108 1.05 -8.85 4.09
C THR A 108 1.33 -9.86 2.99
N ARG A 109 1.68 -11.11 3.34
CA ARG A 109 1.96 -12.16 2.35
C ARG A 109 0.74 -12.48 1.48
N ALA A 110 -0.45 -12.48 2.05
CA ALA A 110 -1.68 -12.67 1.29
C ALA A 110 -1.90 -11.54 0.27
N ILE A 111 -1.64 -10.28 0.65
CA ILE A 111 -1.69 -9.14 -0.27
C ILE A 111 -0.64 -9.28 -1.38
N LEU A 112 0.60 -9.64 -1.01
CA LEU A 112 1.69 -9.80 -1.97
C LEU A 112 1.39 -10.91 -2.99
N GLU A 113 0.83 -12.03 -2.56
CA GLU A 113 0.44 -13.12 -3.47
C GLU A 113 -0.74 -12.73 -4.37
N ALA A 114 -1.77 -12.08 -3.82
CA ALA A 114 -2.94 -11.65 -4.59
C ALA A 114 -2.60 -10.64 -5.71
N ASN A 115 -1.54 -9.86 -5.53
CA ASN A 115 -1.13 -8.80 -6.47
C ASN A 115 0.22 -9.09 -7.17
N LYS A 116 0.71 -10.32 -7.14
CA LYS A 116 2.05 -10.69 -7.62
C LYS A 116 2.35 -10.27 -9.07
N ASP A 117 1.36 -10.38 -9.95
CA ASP A 117 1.51 -10.02 -11.37
C ASP A 117 1.67 -8.49 -11.55
N SER A 118 0.98 -7.70 -10.72
CA SER A 118 1.11 -6.25 -10.70
C SER A 118 2.49 -5.84 -10.16
N PHE A 119 2.96 -6.51 -9.12
CA PHE A 119 4.29 -6.26 -8.55
C PHE A 119 5.42 -6.72 -9.48
N GLU A 120 5.20 -7.74 -10.30
CA GLU A 120 6.17 -8.13 -11.34
C GLU A 120 6.42 -6.98 -12.33
N ILE A 121 5.38 -6.24 -12.71
CA ILE A 121 5.51 -5.05 -13.58
C ILE A 121 6.34 -3.98 -12.87
N MET A 122 6.10 -3.73 -11.58
CA MET A 122 6.88 -2.76 -10.80
C MET A 122 8.35 -3.19 -10.71
N ARG A 123 8.64 -4.47 -10.44
CA ARG A 123 10.03 -4.97 -10.43
C ARG A 123 10.74 -4.79 -11.77
N LYS A 124 10.07 -5.09 -12.89
CA LYS A 124 10.63 -4.87 -14.24
C LYS A 124 10.90 -3.40 -14.53
N LEU A 125 10.05 -2.49 -14.03
CA LEU A 125 10.32 -1.06 -14.09
C LEU A 125 11.54 -0.69 -13.24
N ALA A 126 11.66 -1.24 -12.03
CA ALA A 126 12.76 -0.96 -11.12
C ALA A 126 14.11 -1.52 -11.62
N SER A 127 14.12 -2.68 -12.28
CA SER A 127 15.34 -3.26 -12.87
C SER A 127 15.79 -2.57 -14.16
N GLY A 128 14.91 -1.76 -14.79
CA GLY A 128 15.17 -1.14 -16.11
C GLY A 128 14.85 -2.05 -17.30
N GLU A 129 14.23 -3.21 -17.06
CA GLU A 129 13.91 -4.18 -18.13
C GLU A 129 12.65 -3.81 -18.93
N ALA A 130 11.78 -2.93 -18.36
CA ALA A 130 10.47 -2.64 -18.96
C ALA A 130 10.49 -1.50 -19.96
N ILE A 131 11.43 -0.56 -19.85
CA ILE A 131 11.48 0.65 -20.67
C ILE A 131 12.91 0.93 -21.12
N GLU A 132 13.09 1.04 -22.43
CA GLU A 132 14.35 1.39 -23.07
C GLU A 132 14.15 2.52 -24.07
N PHE A 133 15.17 3.34 -24.22
CA PHE A 133 15.25 4.43 -25.19
C PHE A 133 16.38 4.20 -26.17
N ASP A 134 16.24 4.75 -27.39
CA ASP A 134 17.32 4.80 -28.36
C ASP A 134 18.43 5.73 -27.83
N ALA A 135 19.68 5.40 -28.11
CA ALA A 135 20.80 6.29 -27.77
C ALA A 135 20.78 7.56 -28.65
N PRO A 136 21.37 8.68 -28.19
CA PRO A 136 21.62 9.83 -29.06
C PRO A 136 22.72 9.53 -30.07
N ASP A 137 22.63 10.16 -31.25
CA ASP A 137 23.71 10.21 -32.24
C ASP A 137 24.82 11.22 -31.83
N GLU A 138 25.85 11.35 -32.61
CA GLU A 138 26.97 12.29 -32.37
C GLU A 138 26.56 13.78 -32.37
N HIS A 139 25.40 14.09 -32.96
CA HIS A 139 24.83 15.43 -32.99
C HIS A 139 23.83 15.69 -31.87
N GLY A 140 23.52 14.66 -31.04
CA GLY A 140 22.55 14.74 -29.97
C GLY A 140 21.11 14.61 -30.43
N ASN A 141 20.86 13.99 -31.59
CA ASN A 141 19.53 13.61 -32.01
C ASN A 141 19.24 12.15 -31.63
N ARG A 142 17.97 11.78 -31.55
CA ARG A 142 17.58 10.39 -31.30
C ARG A 142 17.98 9.51 -32.50
N ASP A 143 18.89 8.56 -32.28
CA ASP A 143 19.26 7.57 -33.29
C ASP A 143 18.33 6.35 -33.24
N ARG A 144 17.31 6.33 -34.09
CA ARG A 144 16.33 5.22 -34.18
C ARG A 144 16.96 3.94 -34.76
N ASN A 145 18.10 4.02 -35.40
CA ASN A 145 18.80 2.89 -35.99
C ASN A 145 19.91 2.36 -35.09
N SER A 146 20.11 2.96 -33.93
CA SER A 146 21.11 2.52 -32.96
C SER A 146 20.75 1.18 -32.36
N ASP A 147 21.69 0.23 -32.36
CA ASP A 147 21.59 -1.00 -31.60
C ASP A 147 21.76 -0.76 -30.08
N LYS A 148 22.30 0.40 -29.71
CA LYS A 148 22.47 0.77 -28.31
C LYS A 148 21.17 1.29 -27.73
N LYS A 149 20.66 0.59 -26.72
CA LYS A 149 19.49 1.01 -25.93
C LYS A 149 19.93 1.50 -24.55
N ILE A 150 19.21 2.48 -24.04
CA ILE A 150 19.43 3.07 -22.72
C ILE A 150 18.22 2.69 -21.86
N PRO A 151 18.41 1.84 -20.82
CA PRO A 151 17.32 1.45 -19.94
C PRO A 151 16.89 2.61 -19.05
N LEU A 152 15.59 2.72 -18.78
CA LEU A 152 15.03 3.60 -17.76
C LEU A 152 14.81 2.80 -16.48
N LYS A 153 15.50 3.15 -15.42
CA LYS A 153 15.28 2.60 -14.06
C LYS A 153 14.28 3.45 -13.31
N VAL A 154 13.24 2.81 -12.77
CA VAL A 154 12.24 3.47 -11.93
C VAL A 154 12.57 3.16 -10.46
N ARG A 155 12.82 4.19 -9.67
CA ARG A 155 13.03 4.06 -8.22
C ARG A 155 11.69 4.29 -7.51
N PHE A 156 11.18 3.26 -6.88
CA PHE A 156 9.95 3.35 -6.08
C PHE A 156 10.28 3.62 -4.62
N HIS A 157 9.68 4.64 -4.03
CA HIS A 157 9.83 5.02 -2.63
C HIS A 157 8.47 4.95 -1.95
N TYR A 158 8.37 4.20 -0.86
CA TYR A 158 7.13 3.96 -0.14
C TYR A 158 7.05 4.84 1.11
N MET A 159 5.95 5.57 1.26
CA MET A 159 5.51 6.24 2.48
C MET A 159 4.19 5.62 2.93
N VAL A 160 3.94 5.53 4.24
CA VAL A 160 2.70 4.94 4.76
C VAL A 160 1.58 5.97 4.88
N GLY A 161 0.35 5.50 4.66
CA GLY A 161 -0.90 6.19 4.96
C GLY A 161 -1.57 5.63 6.23
N ASN A 162 -2.91 5.66 6.28
CA ASN A 162 -3.66 5.13 7.41
C ASN A 162 -4.09 3.66 7.23
N HIS A 163 -4.10 3.09 6.04
CA HIS A 163 -4.42 1.67 5.84
C HIS A 163 -3.19 0.75 5.92
N ASP A 164 -2.00 1.31 5.80
CA ASP A 164 -0.72 0.59 5.80
C ASP A 164 0.29 1.11 6.85
N TRP A 165 -0.18 1.88 7.85
CA TRP A 165 0.63 2.46 8.92
C TRP A 165 1.44 1.44 9.72
N TYR A 166 1.07 0.19 9.68
CA TYR A 166 1.74 -0.94 10.35
C TYR A 166 3.21 -1.06 9.94
N TYR A 167 3.54 -0.65 8.71
CA TYR A 167 4.91 -0.69 8.20
C TYR A 167 5.80 0.43 8.74
N TYR A 168 5.23 1.36 9.53
CA TYR A 168 5.96 2.31 10.35
C TYR A 168 6.41 1.74 11.69
N LEU A 169 5.83 0.64 12.19
CA LEU A 169 6.17 0.05 13.48
C LEU A 169 7.65 -0.36 13.54
N LYS A 170 8.27 -0.13 14.72
CA LYS A 170 9.69 -0.39 14.97
C LYS A 170 9.92 -1.81 15.48
N GLY A 171 11.05 -2.42 15.14
CA GLY A 171 11.52 -3.70 15.66
C GLY A 171 11.82 -4.72 14.57
N GLY A 172 12.69 -5.68 14.89
CA GLY A 172 13.24 -6.65 13.93
C GLY A 172 12.20 -7.51 13.22
N SER A 173 11.08 -7.85 13.89
CA SER A 173 10.00 -8.61 13.27
C SER A 173 9.31 -7.81 12.16
N PHE A 174 9.15 -6.50 12.34
CA PHE A 174 8.59 -5.60 11.31
C PHE A 174 9.60 -5.32 10.20
N ASP A 175 10.91 -5.32 10.49
CA ASP A 175 11.96 -5.20 9.46
C ASP A 175 11.94 -6.39 8.50
N VAL A 176 11.63 -7.61 9.00
CA VAL A 176 11.43 -8.79 8.14
C VAL A 176 10.27 -8.56 7.17
N ILE A 177 9.14 -8.06 7.66
CA ILE A 177 7.96 -7.78 6.83
C ILE A 177 8.30 -6.73 5.75
N ARG A 178 8.97 -5.65 6.14
CA ARG A 178 9.40 -4.61 5.18
C ARG A 178 10.35 -5.14 4.10
N ARG A 179 11.28 -6.05 4.45
CA ARG A 179 12.14 -6.70 3.43
C ARG A 179 11.34 -7.47 2.39
N GLU A 180 10.29 -8.20 2.81
CA GLU A 180 9.42 -8.91 1.87
C GLU A 180 8.69 -7.93 0.93
N ILE A 181 8.19 -6.81 1.46
CA ILE A 181 7.54 -5.76 0.65
C ILE A 181 8.53 -5.12 -0.32
N ILE A 182 9.72 -4.73 0.15
CA ILE A 182 10.79 -4.14 -0.66
C ILE A 182 11.12 -5.07 -1.83
N GLN A 183 11.34 -6.36 -1.55
CA GLN A 183 11.66 -7.34 -2.57
C GLN A 183 10.49 -7.57 -3.54
N ALA A 184 9.27 -7.67 -3.04
CA ALA A 184 8.10 -7.95 -3.86
C ALA A 184 7.78 -6.81 -4.83
N LEU A 185 7.90 -5.55 -4.40
CA LEU A 185 7.57 -4.37 -5.21
C LEU A 185 8.78 -3.77 -5.94
N GLY A 186 10.02 -4.17 -5.62
CA GLY A 186 11.24 -3.57 -6.16
C GLY A 186 11.48 -2.15 -5.61
N LEU A 187 11.24 -1.94 -4.30
CA LEU A 187 11.37 -0.61 -3.69
C LEU A 187 12.82 -0.22 -3.47
N SER A 188 13.06 1.09 -3.44
CA SER A 188 14.34 1.71 -3.07
C SER A 188 14.45 2.04 -1.58
N ASN A 189 13.42 1.72 -0.79
CA ASN A 189 13.43 1.87 0.66
C ASN A 189 14.47 0.94 1.33
N LEU A 190 14.96 1.38 2.49
CA LEU A 190 15.65 0.49 3.43
C LEU A 190 14.60 -0.28 4.27
N PRO A 191 14.97 -1.42 4.89
CA PRO A 191 14.06 -2.20 5.74
C PRO A 191 13.87 -1.56 7.14
N GLU A 192 13.86 -0.25 7.19
CA GLU A 192 13.57 0.60 8.33
C GLU A 192 12.09 0.99 8.32
N PRO A 193 11.53 1.56 9.41
CA PRO A 193 10.17 2.08 9.41
C PRO A 193 9.90 2.98 8.20
N PHE A 194 8.90 2.64 7.40
CA PHE A 194 8.56 3.46 6.23
C PHE A 194 8.02 4.81 6.69
N PRO A 195 8.49 5.93 6.10
CA PRO A 195 8.12 7.27 6.54
C PRO A 195 6.65 7.59 6.23
N PHE A 196 6.08 8.56 6.95
CA PHE A 196 4.73 9.07 6.71
C PHE A 196 4.70 10.58 6.51
N ASP A 197 5.64 11.32 7.10
CA ASP A 197 5.84 12.76 6.90
C ASP A 197 7.34 13.07 7.03
N LEU A 198 7.83 13.98 6.20
CA LEU A 198 9.26 14.36 6.14
C LEU A 198 9.54 15.72 6.74
N ARG A 199 8.53 16.41 7.24
CA ARG A 199 8.73 17.69 7.92
C ARG A 199 9.28 17.46 9.32
N LYS A 200 10.18 18.33 9.77
CA LYS A 200 10.29 18.63 11.19
C LYS A 200 8.97 19.26 11.60
N MET A 201 8.14 18.49 12.25
CA MET A 201 6.84 18.98 12.68
C MET A 201 7.01 20.05 13.74
N ASP A 202 6.10 21.01 13.75
CA ASP A 202 6.00 22.07 14.73
C ASP A 202 6.20 21.51 16.14
N LYS A 203 6.73 22.33 17.06
CA LYS A 203 7.00 22.00 18.47
C LYS A 203 5.82 21.38 19.22
N ASN A 204 4.62 21.48 18.66
CA ASN A 204 3.40 20.89 19.20
C ASN A 204 3.19 19.42 18.82
N PHE A 205 4.06 18.83 18.01
CA PHE A 205 3.99 17.41 17.64
C PHE A 205 5.19 16.70 18.28
N PRO A 206 4.94 15.65 19.08
CA PRO A 206 5.97 15.00 19.90
C PRO A 206 6.94 14.08 19.13
N TRP A 207 6.81 13.97 17.81
CA TRP A 207 7.67 13.11 16.99
C TRP A 207 8.38 13.91 15.90
N GLU A 208 9.68 13.79 15.91
CA GLU A 208 10.53 14.20 14.82
C GLU A 208 10.93 12.95 14.03
N GLU A 209 10.75 12.97 12.72
CA GLU A 209 11.28 11.91 11.88
C GLU A 209 12.16 12.43 10.77
N ASP A 210 13.36 11.87 10.74
CA ASP A 210 14.35 12.09 9.71
C ASP A 210 14.65 10.80 8.94
N SER A 211 13.63 9.95 8.80
CA SER A 211 13.78 8.55 8.40
C SER A 211 13.90 8.31 6.91
N ALA A 212 13.83 9.34 6.06
CA ALA A 212 13.88 9.14 4.61
C ALA A 212 14.67 10.24 3.88
N PRO A 213 15.99 10.32 4.07
CA PRO A 213 16.82 11.37 3.44
C PRO A 213 16.74 11.37 1.91
N ALA A 214 16.55 10.21 1.29
CA ALA A 214 16.43 10.10 -0.16
C ALA A 214 15.15 10.80 -0.67
N ILE A 215 13.99 10.54 -0.02
CA ILE A 215 12.71 11.16 -0.40
C ILE A 215 12.76 12.67 -0.11
N ARG A 216 13.34 13.08 1.02
CA ARG A 216 13.53 14.50 1.35
C ARG A 216 14.30 15.22 0.27
N LYS A 217 15.46 14.66 -0.14
CA LYS A 217 16.27 15.23 -1.22
C LYS A 217 15.48 15.42 -2.50
N LEU A 218 14.66 14.43 -2.88
CA LEU A 218 13.77 14.54 -4.05
C LEU A 218 12.76 15.66 -3.89
N PHE A 219 12.10 15.78 -2.73
CA PHE A 219 11.13 16.84 -2.48
C PHE A 219 11.78 18.25 -2.52
N GLU A 220 13.00 18.39 -2.00
CA GLU A 220 13.77 19.63 -2.10
C GLU A 220 14.17 19.94 -3.53
N GLU A 221 14.69 18.96 -4.26
CA GLU A 221 15.13 19.10 -5.66
C GLU A 221 13.98 19.54 -6.58
N TYR A 222 12.84 18.85 -6.45
CA TYR A 222 11.65 19.13 -7.25
C TYR A 222 10.78 20.25 -6.68
N ARG A 223 11.13 20.83 -5.52
CA ARG A 223 10.35 21.84 -4.79
C ARG A 223 8.90 21.39 -4.57
N VAL A 224 8.72 20.14 -4.21
CA VAL A 224 7.42 19.51 -3.94
C VAL A 224 7.29 19.29 -2.43
N PHE A 225 6.10 19.46 -1.91
CA PHE A 225 5.68 18.96 -0.60
C PHE A 225 4.47 18.04 -0.82
N ALA A 226 4.60 16.78 -0.45
CA ALA A 226 3.53 15.82 -0.58
C ALA A 226 3.50 14.85 0.63
N ARG A 227 2.31 14.42 1.01
CA ARG A 227 2.05 13.42 2.03
C ARG A 227 0.66 12.85 1.85
N HIS A 228 0.34 11.75 2.51
CA HIS A 228 -0.94 11.09 2.38
C HIS A 228 -2.12 11.99 2.79
N GLY A 229 -2.04 12.74 3.85
CA GLY A 229 -3.08 13.70 4.21
C GLY A 229 -3.99 13.27 5.37
N ASP A 230 -4.01 12.03 5.76
CA ASP A 230 -4.75 11.47 6.90
C ASP A 230 -4.39 12.12 8.24
N LEU A 231 -3.23 12.75 8.34
CA LEU A 231 -2.79 13.53 9.51
C LEU A 231 -3.77 14.63 9.93
N HIS A 232 -4.66 15.04 9.04
CA HIS A 232 -5.68 16.05 9.30
C HIS A 232 -7.01 15.48 9.76
N ASP A 233 -7.18 14.15 9.66
CA ASP A 233 -8.38 13.44 10.07
C ASP A 233 -8.18 12.69 11.39
N LYS A 234 -8.91 13.11 12.42
CA LYS A 234 -8.86 12.49 13.75
C LYS A 234 -9.36 11.04 13.79
N PHE A 235 -10.11 10.59 12.79
CA PHE A 235 -10.54 9.19 12.68
C PHE A 235 -9.42 8.28 12.19
N ASN A 236 -8.49 8.83 11.41
CA ASN A 236 -7.42 8.08 10.76
C ASN A 236 -6.03 8.40 11.32
N PHE A 237 -5.90 9.39 12.21
CA PHE A 237 -4.63 9.74 12.83
C PHE A 237 -4.79 10.24 14.28
N ASN A 238 -4.03 9.61 15.18
CA ASN A 238 -3.99 10.04 16.58
C ASN A 238 -2.88 11.08 16.79
N ARG A 239 -3.25 12.36 16.92
CA ARG A 239 -2.30 13.46 17.08
C ARG A 239 -1.50 13.43 18.38
N GLU A 240 -2.04 12.80 19.44
CA GLU A 240 -1.36 12.73 20.74
C GLU A 240 -0.32 11.62 20.79
N ARG A 241 -0.60 10.49 20.13
CA ARG A 241 0.21 9.28 20.18
C ARG A 241 1.10 9.08 18.95
N GLY A 242 0.75 9.68 17.82
CA GLY A 242 1.50 9.56 16.56
C GLY A 242 1.11 8.39 15.69
N ARG A 243 1.90 8.13 14.66
CA ARG A 243 1.61 7.16 13.59
C ARG A 243 1.59 5.69 14.06
N GLY A 244 2.34 5.32 15.03
CA GLY A 244 2.45 3.93 15.50
C GLY A 244 1.29 3.46 16.40
N TYR A 245 0.14 4.12 16.35
CA TYR A 245 -1.00 3.79 17.22
C TYR A 245 -2.30 3.67 16.40
N PRO A 246 -3.15 2.70 16.78
CA PRO A 246 -4.43 2.50 16.15
C PRO A 246 -5.38 3.68 16.39
N THR A 247 -6.35 3.79 15.52
CA THR A 247 -7.32 4.89 15.47
C THR A 247 -8.76 4.34 15.49
N LEU A 248 -9.74 5.23 15.51
CA LEU A 248 -11.15 4.84 15.37
C LEU A 248 -11.42 4.26 13.96
N GLY A 249 -10.70 4.74 12.92
CA GLY A 249 -10.77 4.19 11.58
C GLY A 249 -10.40 2.71 11.52
N ASP A 250 -9.35 2.30 12.24
CA ASP A 250 -8.94 0.89 12.34
C ASP A 250 -10.05 0.03 12.98
N LEU A 251 -10.66 0.53 14.06
CA LEU A 251 -11.74 -0.19 14.73
C LEU A 251 -12.96 -0.40 13.79
N LEU A 252 -13.39 0.66 13.11
CA LEU A 252 -14.51 0.58 12.17
C LEU A 252 -14.16 -0.31 10.97
N GLY A 253 -12.96 -0.21 10.43
CA GLY A 253 -12.49 -1.05 9.33
C GLY A 253 -12.57 -2.53 9.66
N VAL A 254 -12.05 -2.95 10.81
CA VAL A 254 -11.98 -4.37 11.17
C VAL A 254 -13.30 -4.89 11.75
N GLU A 255 -13.86 -4.25 12.78
CA GLU A 255 -15.03 -4.79 13.50
C GLU A 255 -16.37 -4.52 12.79
N VAL A 256 -16.41 -3.59 11.84
CA VAL A 256 -17.63 -3.33 11.06
C VAL A 256 -17.45 -3.77 9.62
N ILE A 257 -16.51 -3.17 8.87
CA ILE A 257 -16.41 -3.38 7.43
C ILE A 257 -15.95 -4.82 7.11
N ASN A 258 -14.86 -5.31 7.73
CA ASN A 258 -14.36 -6.66 7.48
C ASN A 258 -15.29 -7.75 8.05
N LYS A 259 -15.90 -7.48 9.19
CA LYS A 259 -16.73 -8.45 9.90
C LYS A 259 -18.12 -8.62 9.28
N TYR A 260 -18.64 -7.55 8.69
CA TYR A 260 -19.98 -7.54 8.12
C TYR A 260 -20.23 -8.65 7.08
N PRO A 261 -19.38 -8.85 6.04
CA PRO A 261 -19.58 -9.94 5.08
C PRO A 261 -19.52 -11.33 5.74
N GLU A 262 -18.63 -11.50 6.73
CA GLU A 262 -18.47 -12.78 7.43
C GLU A 262 -19.71 -13.14 8.27
N VAL A 263 -20.31 -12.16 8.93
CA VAL A 263 -21.56 -12.35 9.69
C VAL A 263 -22.72 -12.64 8.74
N LEU A 264 -22.82 -11.95 7.61
CA LEU A 264 -23.89 -12.20 6.64
C LEU A 264 -23.90 -13.64 6.13
N LYS A 265 -22.73 -14.26 5.89
CA LYS A 265 -22.61 -15.65 5.48
C LYS A 265 -23.25 -16.64 6.46
N THR A 266 -23.36 -16.28 7.73
CA THR A 266 -23.91 -17.13 8.79
C THR A 266 -25.37 -16.85 9.13
N MET A 267 -25.98 -15.82 8.54
CA MET A 267 -27.37 -15.42 8.86
C MET A 267 -28.39 -16.25 8.08
N PRO A 268 -29.39 -16.85 8.76
CA PRO A 268 -30.49 -17.55 8.09
C PRO A 268 -31.30 -16.59 7.22
N GLY A 269 -31.64 -16.99 5.99
CA GLY A 269 -32.53 -16.24 5.11
C GLY A 269 -31.87 -15.13 4.29
N ILE A 270 -30.54 -14.99 4.35
CA ILE A 270 -29.83 -14.18 3.37
C ILE A 270 -29.71 -14.96 2.07
N ASP A 271 -30.08 -14.28 0.98
CA ASP A 271 -30.10 -14.85 -0.36
C ASP A 271 -28.77 -15.56 -0.71
N PRO A 272 -28.83 -16.82 -1.16
CA PRO A 272 -27.64 -17.53 -1.65
C PRO A 272 -26.84 -16.78 -2.71
N LEU A 273 -27.43 -15.82 -3.44
CA LEU A 273 -26.73 -14.93 -4.37
C LEU A 273 -25.65 -14.07 -3.69
N PHE A 274 -25.90 -13.59 -2.46
CA PHE A 274 -24.88 -12.89 -1.66
C PHE A 274 -23.80 -13.83 -1.14
N ALA A 275 -24.12 -15.10 -0.93
CA ALA A 275 -23.17 -16.10 -0.47
C ALA A 275 -22.30 -16.66 -1.61
N GLN A 276 -22.78 -16.61 -2.86
CA GLN A 276 -22.10 -17.17 -4.03
C GLN A 276 -21.10 -16.21 -4.68
N ASN A 277 -21.24 -14.90 -4.50
CA ASN A 277 -20.34 -13.88 -5.02
C ASN A 277 -19.71 -13.05 -3.90
N PRO A 278 -18.72 -13.57 -3.16
CA PRO A 278 -18.05 -12.83 -2.09
C PRO A 278 -17.42 -11.52 -2.55
N SER A 279 -16.97 -11.43 -3.81
CA SER A 279 -16.43 -10.21 -4.40
C SER A 279 -17.50 -9.12 -4.60
N GLU A 280 -18.71 -9.48 -5.00
CA GLU A 280 -19.82 -8.53 -5.14
C GLU A 280 -20.39 -8.12 -3.78
N SER A 281 -20.44 -9.04 -2.80
CA SER A 281 -20.85 -8.71 -1.43
C SER A 281 -19.81 -7.85 -0.69
N ALA A 282 -18.55 -7.95 -1.02
CA ALA A 282 -17.48 -7.10 -0.48
C ALA A 282 -17.50 -5.70 -1.10
N ASP A 283 -18.00 -5.55 -2.31
CA ASP A 283 -18.16 -4.27 -3.01
C ASP A 283 -19.47 -3.54 -2.64
N VAL A 284 -20.35 -4.16 -1.85
CA VAL A 284 -21.52 -3.49 -1.30
C VAL A 284 -21.05 -2.46 -0.27
N ARG A 285 -20.78 -1.27 -0.76
CA ARG A 285 -20.51 -0.09 0.08
C ARG A 285 -21.65 0.04 1.10
N PRO A 286 -21.36 0.30 2.38
CA PRO A 286 -22.28 0.05 3.51
C PRO A 286 -23.58 0.87 3.55
N GLY A 287 -23.92 1.61 2.49
CA GLY A 287 -25.08 2.49 2.48
C GLY A 287 -26.45 1.83 2.73
N PHE A 288 -26.67 0.62 2.24
CA PHE A 288 -27.98 -0.04 2.35
C PHE A 288 -28.04 -1.19 3.35
N ALA A 289 -26.93 -1.84 3.64
CA ALA A 289 -26.91 -3.03 4.47
C ALA A 289 -26.47 -2.75 5.92
N ALA A 290 -25.81 -1.62 6.20
CA ALA A 290 -25.44 -1.21 7.54
C ALA A 290 -26.60 -1.18 8.55
N PRO A 291 -27.82 -0.70 8.21
CA PRO A 291 -28.96 -0.74 9.14
C PRO A 291 -29.39 -2.16 9.53
N LEU A 292 -29.30 -3.11 8.59
CA LEU A 292 -29.65 -4.53 8.86
C LEU A 292 -28.62 -5.20 9.74
N TYR A 293 -27.32 -4.91 9.54
CA TYR A 293 -26.23 -5.40 10.37
C TYR A 293 -26.33 -4.85 11.81
N VAL A 294 -26.52 -3.54 11.96
CA VAL A 294 -26.68 -2.92 13.29
C VAL A 294 -27.89 -3.51 14.01
N LYS A 295 -28.99 -3.72 13.33
CA LYS A 295 -30.18 -4.37 13.92
C LYS A 295 -29.88 -5.79 14.36
N ALA A 296 -29.10 -6.57 13.61
CA ALA A 296 -28.74 -7.96 13.97
C ALA A 296 -27.76 -8.06 15.13
N GLN A 297 -26.97 -7.00 15.41
CA GLN A 297 -26.04 -6.97 16.54
C GLN A 297 -26.68 -6.46 17.84
N LEU A 298 -27.86 -5.83 17.76
CA LEU A 298 -28.61 -5.32 18.91
C LEU A 298 -29.62 -6.32 19.48
N HIS A 299 -29.76 -7.49 18.89
CA HIS A 299 -30.54 -8.64 19.35
C HIS A 299 -29.64 -9.83 19.65
#